data_397acef215b9c688520342ef0865cd72
#
_entry.id   397acef215b9c688520342ef0865cd72
#
_cell.length_a   1.000
_cell.length_b   1.000
_cell.length_c   1.000
_cell.angle_alpha   90.00
_cell.angle_beta   90.00
_cell.angle_gamma   90.00
#
_symmetry.space_group_name_H-M   'P 1'
#
loop_
_entity.id
_entity.type
_entity.pdbx_description
1 polymer ?
#
loop_
_entity_poly.entity_id
_entity_poly.type
_entity_poly.pdbx_seq_one_letter_code
_entity_poly.pdbx_strand_id
1 'polypeptide(L)'
;MDAIIPQVLVSLVALGMALAFVSADRESPTSRALAAALTFIGISIFANSSFVLANPANPRLGGWLAIPESLAIIAVLEWVLRVRRTIPAGALDTRGGDGMLKLGQLSGALYSVFAIAAPEIRAEHFQFAATTPDALHHPGFWLFAGPILFSALTGLLSILLLLRRHPDRPERIRVIGLAIAMPFFIVSFVLVEAVGVISVVIGEMITLIGAVHYHVLQGQRGQFLSRFLSTQVAELVRRRGLKHAMEQNYLEITVVVSDLRGFTAYAQAHPSSRVIEVLREYYDAVGTVVAEYGGTIKDYAGDGILILVGAPLSIADHAVTGLRIAHRVRDAAAKVNARWSSDGHRLGIGVGVASGFVTVGVIGGASRLEYTAVGPAVNLASRLCEQAADLEILIDGRTRELAGDVPLEVRPPIDVKGFDEPIRLFALPVA
;
A
#
# COMPACT_ATOMS: atom_id res chain seq x y z
N MET A 1 7.14 -26.28 38.32
CA MET A 1 7.87 -25.63 37.23
C MET A 1 7.35 -26.02 35.85
N ASP A 2 6.99 -27.28 35.65
CA ASP A 2 6.54 -27.77 34.32
C ASP A 2 5.22 -27.16 33.81
N ALA A 3 4.35 -26.70 34.71
CA ALA A 3 3.08 -26.08 34.35
C ALA A 3 3.18 -24.62 33.86
N ILE A 4 4.29 -23.91 34.11
CA ILE A 4 4.49 -22.50 33.66
C ILE A 4 5.06 -22.42 32.26
N ILE A 5 5.87 -23.38 31.83
CA ILE A 5 6.59 -23.34 30.59
C ILE A 5 5.65 -23.10 29.38
N PRO A 6 4.51 -23.78 29.25
CA PRO A 6 3.57 -23.55 28.17
C PRO A 6 3.03 -22.09 28.15
N GLN A 7 2.67 -21.56 29.31
CA GLN A 7 2.12 -20.19 29.43
C GLN A 7 3.15 -19.13 29.09
N VAL A 8 4.42 -19.31 29.55
CA VAL A 8 5.52 -18.41 29.20
C VAL A 8 5.77 -18.44 27.67
N LEU A 9 5.76 -19.62 27.05
CA LEU A 9 5.93 -19.74 25.60
C LEU A 9 4.79 -19.03 24.85
N VAL A 10 3.53 -19.22 25.27
CA VAL A 10 2.38 -18.54 24.65
C VAL A 10 2.51 -17.01 24.80
N SER A 11 2.88 -16.53 25.99
CA SER A 11 3.12 -15.09 26.21
C SER A 11 4.22 -14.55 25.31
N LEU A 12 5.33 -15.28 25.14
CA LEU A 12 6.43 -14.87 24.27
C LEU A 12 6.01 -14.84 22.79
N VAL A 13 5.17 -15.81 22.36
CA VAL A 13 4.60 -15.83 21.00
C VAL A 13 3.71 -14.60 20.80
N ALA A 14 2.81 -14.29 21.72
CA ALA A 14 1.94 -13.11 21.64
C ALA A 14 2.73 -11.82 21.53
N LEU A 15 3.77 -11.65 22.36
CA LEU A 15 4.66 -10.47 22.35
C LEU A 15 5.50 -10.40 21.06
N GLY A 16 6.02 -11.52 20.58
CA GLY A 16 6.72 -11.61 19.31
C GLY A 16 5.84 -11.22 18.12
N MET A 17 4.59 -11.69 18.10
CA MET A 17 3.58 -11.29 17.10
C MET A 17 3.28 -9.79 17.19
N ALA A 18 3.09 -9.24 18.40
CA ALA A 18 2.86 -7.81 18.58
C ALA A 18 4.01 -6.96 17.98
N LEU A 19 5.25 -7.34 18.26
CA LEU A 19 6.44 -6.69 17.71
C LEU A 19 6.49 -6.81 16.17
N ALA A 20 6.20 -7.98 15.63
CA ALA A 20 6.16 -8.22 14.19
C ALA A 20 5.15 -7.32 13.47
N PHE A 21 3.92 -7.17 14.02
CA PHE A 21 2.89 -6.31 13.42
C PHE A 21 3.23 -4.82 13.49
N VAL A 22 3.81 -4.35 14.61
CA VAL A 22 4.27 -2.94 14.68
C VAL A 22 5.45 -2.69 13.75
N SER A 23 6.39 -3.63 13.62
CA SER A 23 7.55 -3.45 12.75
C SER A 23 7.17 -3.48 11.26
N ALA A 24 6.17 -4.27 10.89
CA ALA A 24 5.70 -4.38 9.51
C ALA A 24 4.99 -3.11 9.01
N ASP A 25 4.22 -2.44 9.88
CA ASP A 25 3.52 -1.20 9.54
C ASP A 25 3.29 -0.33 10.79
N ARG A 26 4.28 0.53 11.08
CA ARG A 26 4.27 1.42 12.25
C ARG A 26 3.24 2.54 12.17
N GLU A 27 2.86 2.97 10.99
CA GLU A 27 1.94 4.09 10.79
C GLU A 27 0.48 3.64 10.81
N SER A 28 0.20 2.37 10.54
CA SER A 28 -1.16 1.83 10.51
C SER A 28 -1.82 1.81 11.89
N PRO A 29 -2.96 2.51 12.06
CA PRO A 29 -3.71 2.46 13.30
C PRO A 29 -4.23 1.06 13.63
N THR A 30 -4.51 0.24 12.62
CA THR A 30 -5.00 -1.14 12.81
C THR A 30 -3.89 -2.05 13.29
N SER A 31 -2.66 -1.94 12.75
CA SER A 31 -1.50 -2.73 13.19
C SER A 31 -1.12 -2.40 14.63
N ARG A 32 -1.14 -1.11 15.00
CA ARG A 32 -0.89 -0.67 16.40
C ARG A 32 -1.93 -1.21 17.38
N ALA A 33 -3.21 -1.20 17.01
CA ALA A 33 -4.26 -1.72 17.88
C ALA A 33 -4.17 -3.24 18.05
N LEU A 34 -3.85 -3.99 16.99
CA LEU A 34 -3.62 -5.42 17.07
C LEU A 34 -2.40 -5.75 17.94
N ALA A 35 -1.31 -5.02 17.76
CA ALA A 35 -0.13 -5.19 18.59
C ALA A 35 -0.40 -4.90 20.07
N ALA A 36 -1.17 -3.87 20.39
CA ALA A 36 -1.60 -3.58 21.75
C ALA A 36 -2.44 -4.72 22.33
N ALA A 37 -3.39 -5.27 21.55
CA ALA A 37 -4.20 -6.41 21.97
C ALA A 37 -3.33 -7.63 22.30
N LEU A 38 -2.42 -8.03 21.41
CA LEU A 38 -1.51 -9.15 21.62
C LEU A 38 -0.54 -8.89 22.80
N THR A 39 -0.07 -7.68 22.98
CA THR A 39 0.77 -7.30 24.12
C THR A 39 0.01 -7.50 25.44
N PHE A 40 -1.22 -7.01 25.56
CA PHE A 40 -2.01 -7.16 26.78
C PHE A 40 -2.44 -8.60 27.01
N ILE A 41 -2.73 -9.39 25.96
CA ILE A 41 -2.96 -10.84 26.06
C ILE A 41 -1.70 -11.52 26.64
N GLY A 42 -0.53 -11.28 26.08
CA GLY A 42 0.72 -11.87 26.54
C GLY A 42 1.05 -11.47 27.99
N ILE A 43 0.87 -10.19 28.36
CA ILE A 43 1.06 -9.70 29.74
C ILE A 43 0.07 -10.38 30.68
N SER A 44 -1.20 -10.50 30.28
CA SER A 44 -2.25 -11.14 31.09
C SER A 44 -1.92 -12.59 31.40
N ILE A 45 -1.55 -13.38 30.38
CA ILE A 45 -1.19 -14.79 30.53
C ILE A 45 0.04 -14.93 31.44
N PHE A 46 1.09 -14.15 31.17
CA PHE A 46 2.32 -14.19 31.97
C PHE A 46 2.07 -13.83 33.45
N ALA A 47 1.34 -12.73 33.67
CA ALA A 47 1.06 -12.23 35.01
C ALA A 47 0.18 -13.20 35.80
N ASN A 48 -0.90 -13.74 35.21
CA ASN A 48 -1.76 -14.73 35.87
C ASN A 48 -0.99 -16.00 36.21
N SER A 49 -0.19 -16.53 35.28
CA SER A 49 0.58 -17.76 35.50
C SER A 49 1.65 -17.59 36.57
N SER A 50 2.39 -16.49 36.54
CA SER A 50 3.45 -16.21 37.52
C SER A 50 2.88 -15.97 38.91
N PHE A 51 1.70 -15.35 38.98
CA PHE A 51 1.06 -14.99 40.23
C PHE A 51 0.42 -16.19 40.95
N VAL A 52 -0.32 -17.03 40.21
CA VAL A 52 -0.96 -18.24 40.77
C VAL A 52 0.08 -19.17 41.42
N LEU A 53 1.31 -19.20 40.90
CA LEU A 53 2.39 -20.00 41.46
C LEU A 53 3.10 -19.34 42.66
N ALA A 54 3.25 -18.02 42.64
CA ALA A 54 4.00 -17.34 43.72
C ALA A 54 3.18 -17.15 45.00
N ASN A 55 1.85 -16.95 44.88
CA ASN A 55 1.02 -16.61 46.06
C ASN A 55 -0.49 -16.85 45.86
N PRO A 56 -0.96 -18.11 45.75
CA PRO A 56 -2.35 -18.42 45.47
C PRO A 56 -3.34 -17.97 46.58
N ALA A 57 -2.82 -17.59 47.73
CA ALA A 57 -3.62 -17.21 48.93
C ALA A 57 -4.00 -15.75 49.03
N ASN A 58 -3.58 -14.87 48.08
CA ASN A 58 -3.88 -13.43 48.16
C ASN A 58 -4.90 -12.96 47.12
N PRO A 59 -6.21 -12.96 47.43
CA PRO A 59 -7.27 -12.57 46.50
C PRO A 59 -7.11 -11.11 46.00
N ARG A 60 -6.57 -10.21 46.80
CA ARG A 60 -6.40 -8.80 46.43
C ARG A 60 -5.45 -8.62 45.26
N LEU A 61 -4.33 -9.33 45.27
CA LEU A 61 -3.40 -9.33 44.12
C LEU A 61 -4.08 -9.93 42.88
N GLY A 62 -4.86 -11.02 43.02
CA GLY A 62 -5.69 -11.59 41.95
C GLY A 62 -6.63 -10.56 41.33
N GLY A 63 -7.25 -9.69 42.11
CA GLY A 63 -8.10 -8.61 41.62
C GLY A 63 -7.36 -7.62 40.69
N TRP A 64 -6.12 -7.27 41.01
CA TRP A 64 -5.32 -6.39 40.16
C TRP A 64 -4.91 -7.02 38.81
N LEU A 65 -4.83 -8.35 38.72
CA LEU A 65 -4.55 -9.06 37.48
C LEU A 65 -5.67 -8.94 36.43
N ALA A 66 -6.87 -8.54 36.85
CA ALA A 66 -7.97 -8.25 35.93
C ALA A 66 -7.71 -6.97 35.07
N ILE A 67 -6.74 -6.11 35.43
CA ILE A 67 -6.41 -4.92 34.64
C ILE A 67 -5.84 -5.32 33.29
N PRO A 68 -4.75 -6.07 33.14
CA PRO A 68 -4.25 -6.49 31.84
C PRO A 68 -5.28 -7.32 31.05
N GLU A 69 -6.13 -8.09 31.70
CA GLU A 69 -7.24 -8.81 31.05
C GLU A 69 -8.26 -7.84 30.43
N SER A 70 -8.70 -6.84 31.18
CA SER A 70 -9.59 -5.77 30.68
C SER A 70 -8.95 -4.99 29.52
N LEU A 71 -7.68 -4.64 29.64
CA LEU A 71 -6.95 -3.95 28.59
C LEU A 71 -6.83 -4.79 27.33
N ALA A 72 -6.67 -6.11 27.47
CA ALA A 72 -6.69 -7.02 26.31
C ALA A 72 -8.05 -6.99 25.61
N ILE A 73 -9.15 -7.12 26.36
CA ILE A 73 -10.52 -7.07 25.83
C ILE A 73 -10.76 -5.73 25.12
N ILE A 74 -10.45 -4.62 25.78
CA ILE A 74 -10.62 -3.26 25.20
C ILE A 74 -9.79 -3.10 23.92
N ALA A 75 -8.54 -3.55 23.91
CA ALA A 75 -7.65 -3.43 22.76
C ALA A 75 -8.11 -4.30 21.56
N VAL A 76 -8.65 -5.50 21.80
CA VAL A 76 -9.26 -6.34 20.76
C VAL A 76 -10.46 -5.64 20.14
N LEU A 77 -11.36 -5.08 20.95
CA LEU A 77 -12.53 -4.34 20.46
C LEU A 77 -12.13 -3.04 19.74
N GLU A 78 -11.09 -2.35 20.22
CA GLU A 78 -10.52 -1.18 19.52
C GLU A 78 -9.94 -1.57 18.17
N TRP A 79 -9.27 -2.72 18.07
CA TRP A 79 -8.80 -3.22 16.79
C TRP A 79 -9.95 -3.49 15.83
N VAL A 80 -11.02 -4.17 16.28
CA VAL A 80 -12.24 -4.39 15.47
C VAL A 80 -12.82 -3.05 15.01
N LEU A 81 -12.90 -2.06 15.90
CA LEU A 81 -13.40 -0.71 15.57
C LEU A 81 -12.56 -0.04 14.47
N ARG A 82 -11.24 -0.14 14.55
CA ARG A 82 -10.33 0.41 13.54
C ARG A 82 -10.43 -0.32 12.22
N VAL A 83 -10.52 -1.65 12.22
CA VAL A 83 -10.76 -2.46 11.01
C VAL A 83 -12.09 -2.06 10.35
N ARG A 84 -13.14 -1.84 11.13
CA ARG A 84 -14.44 -1.36 10.60
C ARG A 84 -14.32 -0.03 9.88
N ARG A 85 -13.45 0.86 10.34
CA ARG A 85 -13.23 2.20 9.76
C ARG A 85 -12.37 2.18 8.50
N THR A 86 -11.58 1.13 8.25
CA THR A 86 -10.81 0.97 7.01
C THR A 86 -11.66 0.49 5.84
N ILE A 87 -12.80 -0.15 6.12
CA ILE A 87 -13.69 -0.69 5.08
C ILE A 87 -14.76 0.35 4.74
N PRO A 88 -14.87 0.77 3.47
CA PRO A 88 -15.88 1.74 3.05
C PRO A 88 -17.29 1.29 3.41
N ALA A 89 -18.06 2.18 4.02
CA ALA A 89 -19.41 1.88 4.48
C ALA A 89 -20.47 1.93 3.36
N GLY A 90 -20.15 2.58 2.24
CA GLY A 90 -21.14 2.90 1.23
C GLY A 90 -22.28 3.73 1.84
N ALA A 91 -23.53 3.34 1.56
CA ALA A 91 -24.73 3.96 2.11
C ALA A 91 -25.15 3.42 3.49
N LEU A 92 -24.39 2.50 4.08
CA LEU A 92 -24.75 1.84 5.35
C LEU A 92 -24.39 2.71 6.56
N ASP A 93 -25.30 2.82 7.52
CA ASP A 93 -25.03 3.48 8.81
C ASP A 93 -24.03 2.68 9.64
N THR A 94 -22.92 3.35 10.00
CA THR A 94 -21.85 2.72 10.80
C THR A 94 -22.02 2.93 12.30
N ARG A 95 -22.87 3.90 12.71
CA ARG A 95 -22.99 4.36 14.10
C ARG A 95 -23.42 3.28 15.06
N GLY A 96 -24.35 2.42 14.66
CA GLY A 96 -24.84 1.33 15.51
C GLY A 96 -23.74 0.36 15.89
N GLY A 97 -22.97 -0.16 14.94
CA GLY A 97 -21.88 -1.08 15.21
C GLY A 97 -20.70 -0.48 15.99
N ASP A 98 -20.40 0.79 15.76
CA ASP A 98 -19.36 1.51 16.52
C ASP A 98 -19.83 1.76 17.97
N GLY A 99 -21.12 2.07 18.17
CA GLY A 99 -21.75 2.19 19.50
C GLY A 99 -21.71 0.88 20.28
N MET A 100 -22.02 -0.24 19.63
CA MET A 100 -21.94 -1.57 20.24
C MET A 100 -20.52 -1.90 20.73
N LEU A 101 -19.50 -1.62 19.93
CA LEU A 101 -18.10 -1.84 20.33
C LEU A 101 -17.69 -0.98 21.52
N LYS A 102 -18.12 0.29 21.58
CA LYS A 102 -17.87 1.15 22.74
C LYS A 102 -18.57 0.66 24.01
N LEU A 103 -19.80 0.13 23.89
CA LEU A 103 -20.48 -0.52 25.02
C LEU A 103 -19.74 -1.77 25.49
N GLY A 104 -19.23 -2.57 24.55
CA GLY A 104 -18.36 -3.71 24.87
C GLY A 104 -17.07 -3.29 25.58
N GLN A 105 -16.41 -2.22 25.13
CA GLN A 105 -15.22 -1.68 25.81
C GLN A 105 -15.53 -1.21 27.23
N LEU A 106 -16.67 -0.54 27.44
CA LEU A 106 -17.11 -0.12 28.77
C LEU A 106 -17.37 -1.34 29.66
N SER A 107 -18.03 -2.37 29.14
CA SER A 107 -18.26 -3.64 29.86
C SER A 107 -16.95 -4.34 30.24
N GLY A 108 -15.97 -4.38 29.32
CA GLY A 108 -14.63 -4.89 29.61
C GLY A 108 -13.88 -4.09 30.69
N ALA A 109 -14.08 -2.77 30.77
CA ALA A 109 -13.54 -1.95 31.83
C ALA A 109 -14.23 -2.22 33.18
N LEU A 110 -15.56 -2.39 33.18
CA LEU A 110 -16.32 -2.72 34.40
C LEU A 110 -15.89 -4.05 35.02
N TYR A 111 -15.46 -5.03 34.22
CA TYR A 111 -14.91 -6.27 34.70
C TYR A 111 -13.73 -6.04 35.68
N SER A 112 -12.75 -5.21 35.36
CA SER A 112 -11.63 -4.93 36.25
C SER A 112 -12.07 -4.16 37.51
N VAL A 113 -13.04 -3.26 37.38
CA VAL A 113 -13.59 -2.55 38.55
C VAL A 113 -14.23 -3.55 39.53
N PHE A 114 -15.05 -4.47 39.04
CA PHE A 114 -15.66 -5.50 39.90
C PHE A 114 -14.61 -6.43 40.51
N ALA A 115 -13.57 -6.82 39.72
CA ALA A 115 -12.50 -7.68 40.20
C ALA A 115 -11.67 -7.04 41.31
N ILE A 116 -11.43 -5.74 41.26
CA ILE A 116 -10.71 -4.98 42.32
C ILE A 116 -11.61 -4.75 43.52
N ALA A 117 -12.90 -4.48 43.30
CA ALA A 117 -13.84 -4.21 44.39
C ALA A 117 -14.24 -5.47 45.21
N ALA A 118 -14.28 -6.62 44.54
CA ALA A 118 -14.69 -7.90 45.12
C ALA A 118 -13.72 -9.05 44.79
N PRO A 119 -12.43 -8.93 45.19
CA PRO A 119 -11.40 -9.89 44.83
C PRO A 119 -11.63 -11.29 45.42
N GLU A 120 -12.23 -11.38 46.57
CA GLU A 120 -12.55 -12.63 47.24
C GLU A 120 -13.63 -13.41 46.47
N ILE A 121 -14.71 -12.72 46.05
CA ILE A 121 -15.77 -13.32 45.24
C ILE A 121 -15.22 -13.76 43.86
N ARG A 122 -14.30 -12.98 43.28
CA ARG A 122 -13.63 -13.35 42.03
C ARG A 122 -12.80 -14.63 42.19
N ALA A 123 -12.02 -14.73 43.24
CA ALA A 123 -11.20 -15.90 43.51
C ALA A 123 -12.07 -17.15 43.73
N GLU A 124 -13.10 -17.08 44.57
CA GLU A 124 -13.92 -18.18 44.93
C GLU A 124 -14.83 -18.68 43.81
N HIS A 125 -15.49 -17.76 43.06
CA HIS A 125 -16.57 -18.16 42.13
C HIS A 125 -16.19 -18.05 40.67
N PHE A 126 -15.10 -17.34 40.30
CA PHE A 126 -14.71 -17.18 38.91
C PHE A 126 -13.36 -17.81 38.60
N GLN A 127 -12.31 -17.48 39.35
CA GLN A 127 -10.93 -17.93 39.04
C GLN A 127 -10.77 -19.45 39.19
N PHE A 128 -11.49 -20.06 40.15
CA PHE A 128 -11.50 -21.49 40.39
C PHE A 128 -12.81 -22.18 39.94
N ALA A 129 -13.62 -21.49 39.12
CA ALA A 129 -14.93 -21.98 38.69
C ALA A 129 -14.88 -23.37 38.04
N ALA A 130 -13.82 -23.66 37.35
CA ALA A 130 -13.69 -24.92 36.61
C ALA A 130 -13.36 -26.13 37.49
N THR A 131 -12.91 -25.91 38.71
CA THR A 131 -12.69 -26.95 39.72
C THR A 131 -13.82 -27.03 40.74
N THR A 132 -14.79 -26.10 40.69
CA THR A 132 -15.89 -26.01 41.63
C THR A 132 -17.18 -26.57 41.00
N PRO A 133 -17.75 -27.64 41.50
CA PRO A 133 -19.08 -28.11 41.07
C PRO A 133 -20.09 -26.96 41.21
N ASP A 134 -21.01 -26.85 40.24
CA ASP A 134 -22.07 -25.84 40.23
C ASP A 134 -21.65 -24.36 40.15
N ALA A 135 -20.39 -24.06 39.82
CA ALA A 135 -19.92 -22.68 39.70
C ALA A 135 -20.80 -21.82 38.78
N LEU A 136 -21.31 -22.39 37.69
CA LEU A 136 -22.20 -21.72 36.72
C LEU A 136 -23.57 -21.32 37.33
N HIS A 137 -24.01 -21.95 38.41
CA HIS A 137 -25.26 -21.64 39.08
C HIS A 137 -25.09 -20.52 40.13
N HIS A 138 -23.84 -20.14 40.45
CA HIS A 138 -23.57 -19.15 41.47
C HIS A 138 -23.60 -17.71 40.87
N PRO A 139 -24.35 -16.76 41.48
CA PRO A 139 -24.41 -15.38 40.98
C PRO A 139 -23.02 -14.70 40.89
N GLY A 140 -22.10 -15.06 41.81
CA GLY A 140 -20.72 -14.55 41.84
C GLY A 140 -19.94 -14.88 40.55
N PHE A 141 -20.21 -16.01 39.89
CA PHE A 141 -19.60 -16.32 38.60
C PHE A 141 -20.02 -15.31 37.52
N TRP A 142 -21.31 -15.02 37.41
CA TRP A 142 -21.87 -14.14 36.39
C TRP A 142 -21.52 -12.68 36.58
N LEU A 143 -21.14 -12.25 37.80
CA LEU A 143 -20.64 -10.91 38.06
C LEU A 143 -19.37 -10.61 37.22
N PHE A 144 -18.54 -11.63 36.98
CA PHE A 144 -17.30 -11.51 36.21
C PHE A 144 -17.43 -12.05 34.78
N ALA A 145 -18.06 -13.17 34.58
CA ALA A 145 -18.28 -13.75 33.27
C ALA A 145 -19.21 -12.89 32.39
N GLY A 146 -20.23 -12.27 32.98
CA GLY A 146 -21.21 -11.45 32.27
C GLY A 146 -20.59 -10.32 31.47
N PRO A 147 -19.78 -9.44 32.07
CA PRO A 147 -19.10 -8.38 31.35
C PRO A 147 -18.18 -8.86 30.22
N ILE A 148 -17.46 -9.98 30.41
CA ILE A 148 -16.58 -10.57 29.39
C ILE A 148 -17.40 -11.08 28.21
N LEU A 149 -18.45 -11.86 28.50
CA LEU A 149 -19.34 -12.43 27.47
C LEU A 149 -20.08 -11.34 26.68
N PHE A 150 -20.54 -10.29 27.40
CA PHE A 150 -21.16 -9.15 26.75
C PHE A 150 -20.18 -8.42 25.79
N SER A 151 -18.95 -8.20 26.24
CA SER A 151 -17.89 -7.60 25.39
C SER A 151 -17.62 -8.46 24.16
N ALA A 152 -17.52 -9.77 24.33
CA ALA A 152 -17.32 -10.73 23.25
C ALA A 152 -18.50 -10.76 22.26
N LEU A 153 -19.73 -10.73 22.76
CA LEU A 153 -20.94 -10.70 21.94
C LEU A 153 -21.02 -9.43 21.10
N THR A 154 -20.72 -8.26 21.68
CA THR A 154 -20.69 -6.99 20.95
C THR A 154 -19.61 -7.00 19.86
N GLY A 155 -18.46 -7.59 20.13
CA GLY A 155 -17.38 -7.81 19.16
C GLY A 155 -17.85 -8.69 17.99
N LEU A 156 -18.41 -9.85 18.28
CA LEU A 156 -18.91 -10.80 17.29
C LEU A 156 -20.01 -10.20 16.41
N LEU A 157 -21.02 -9.57 17.02
CA LEU A 157 -22.10 -8.91 16.27
C LEU A 157 -21.56 -7.79 15.38
N SER A 158 -20.57 -7.02 15.85
CA SER A 158 -19.93 -5.96 15.06
C SER A 158 -19.15 -6.53 13.87
N ILE A 159 -18.53 -7.70 14.02
CA ILE A 159 -17.84 -8.42 12.94
C ILE A 159 -18.86 -8.94 11.92
N LEU A 160 -19.98 -9.52 12.36
CA LEU A 160 -21.04 -10.01 11.46
C LEU A 160 -21.66 -8.86 10.66
N LEU A 161 -21.90 -7.72 11.30
CA LEU A 161 -22.35 -6.50 10.59
C LEU A 161 -21.30 -6.00 9.59
N LEU A 162 -20.02 -6.16 9.87
CA LEU A 162 -18.94 -5.79 8.96
C LEU A 162 -18.91 -6.70 7.73
N LEU A 163 -19.12 -7.99 7.88
CA LEU A 163 -19.19 -8.94 6.76
C LEU A 163 -20.32 -8.63 5.78
N ARG A 164 -21.42 -8.03 6.24
CA ARG A 164 -22.51 -7.56 5.37
C ARG A 164 -22.13 -6.42 4.44
N ARG A 165 -21.01 -5.73 4.67
CA ARG A 165 -20.48 -4.67 3.79
C ARG A 165 -19.71 -5.22 2.58
N HIS A 166 -19.66 -6.54 2.40
CA HIS A 166 -18.91 -7.18 1.33
C HIS A 166 -17.46 -6.69 1.23
N PRO A 167 -16.67 -6.79 2.34
CA PRO A 167 -15.28 -6.34 2.30
C PRO A 167 -14.50 -7.07 1.22
N ASP A 168 -13.46 -6.44 0.71
CA ASP A 168 -12.51 -7.02 -0.22
C ASP A 168 -11.95 -8.35 0.30
N ARG A 169 -11.53 -9.23 -0.62
CA ARG A 169 -11.06 -10.57 -0.29
C ARG A 169 -10.01 -10.60 0.85
N PRO A 170 -8.95 -9.75 0.87
CA PRO A 170 -7.99 -9.74 1.98
C PRO A 170 -8.63 -9.36 3.32
N GLU A 171 -9.44 -8.30 3.33
CA GLU A 171 -10.14 -7.83 4.52
C GLU A 171 -11.13 -8.87 5.05
N ARG A 172 -11.83 -9.54 4.14
CA ARG A 172 -12.78 -10.60 4.50
C ARG A 172 -12.10 -11.78 5.19
N ILE A 173 -10.93 -12.21 4.73
CA ILE A 173 -10.14 -13.29 5.35
C ILE A 173 -9.71 -12.88 6.76
N ARG A 174 -9.20 -11.66 6.94
CA ARG A 174 -8.82 -11.14 8.27
C ARG A 174 -9.99 -11.10 9.24
N VAL A 175 -11.15 -10.61 8.78
CA VAL A 175 -12.36 -10.48 9.59
C VAL A 175 -12.94 -11.85 9.94
N ILE A 176 -12.97 -12.81 9.01
CA ILE A 176 -13.42 -14.19 9.27
C ILE A 176 -12.45 -14.87 10.24
N GLY A 177 -11.14 -14.73 10.05
CA GLY A 177 -10.14 -15.26 10.98
C GLY A 177 -10.39 -14.79 12.40
N LEU A 178 -10.67 -13.50 12.60
CA LEU A 178 -11.03 -12.96 13.91
C LEU A 178 -12.34 -13.57 14.46
N ALA A 179 -13.38 -13.67 13.63
CA ALA A 179 -14.66 -14.27 14.05
C ALA A 179 -14.48 -15.71 14.53
N ILE A 180 -13.61 -16.48 13.87
CA ILE A 180 -13.31 -17.87 14.26
C ILE A 180 -12.42 -17.91 15.50
N ALA A 181 -11.49 -16.96 15.68
CA ALA A 181 -10.60 -16.90 16.84
C ALA A 181 -11.33 -16.50 18.15
N MET A 182 -12.36 -15.66 18.07
CA MET A 182 -13.09 -15.12 19.23
C MET A 182 -13.62 -16.20 20.20
N PRO A 183 -14.28 -17.26 19.78
CA PRO A 183 -14.71 -18.32 20.70
C PRO A 183 -13.56 -18.94 21.50
N PHE A 184 -12.39 -19.12 20.88
CA PHE A 184 -11.22 -19.68 21.55
C PHE A 184 -10.66 -18.73 22.62
N PHE A 185 -10.64 -17.43 22.36
CA PHE A 185 -10.27 -16.45 23.37
C PHE A 185 -11.29 -16.40 24.53
N ILE A 186 -12.59 -16.51 24.25
CA ILE A 186 -13.63 -16.57 25.28
C ILE A 186 -13.45 -17.81 26.15
N VAL A 187 -13.27 -18.98 25.54
CA VAL A 187 -13.05 -20.24 26.24
C VAL A 187 -11.85 -20.18 27.18
N SER A 188 -10.78 -19.49 26.77
CA SER A 188 -9.57 -19.30 27.57
C SER A 188 -9.78 -18.51 28.85
N PHE A 189 -10.78 -17.64 28.90
CA PHE A 189 -11.14 -16.88 30.10
C PHE A 189 -12.01 -17.64 31.07
N VAL A 190 -12.74 -18.67 30.60
CA VAL A 190 -13.78 -19.38 31.36
C VAL A 190 -13.31 -20.77 31.79
N LEU A 191 -12.45 -21.43 31.04
CA LEU A 191 -12.00 -22.79 31.27
C LEU A 191 -10.56 -22.88 31.76
N VAL A 192 -10.32 -23.94 32.53
CA VAL A 192 -9.10 -24.22 33.32
C VAL A 192 -7.84 -24.46 32.52
N GLU A 193 -6.75 -24.11 33.15
CA GLU A 193 -5.30 -24.26 32.88
C GLU A 193 -4.89 -24.92 31.55
N ALA A 194 -5.11 -26.17 31.28
CA ALA A 194 -4.67 -26.82 30.05
C ALA A 194 -5.56 -26.49 28.86
N VAL A 195 -6.87 -26.49 29.02
CA VAL A 195 -7.83 -26.20 27.94
C VAL A 195 -7.79 -24.71 27.60
N GLY A 196 -7.64 -23.85 28.60
CA GLY A 196 -7.49 -22.39 28.40
C GLY A 196 -6.26 -22.06 27.59
N VAL A 197 -5.08 -22.61 27.92
CA VAL A 197 -3.81 -22.40 27.20
C VAL A 197 -3.90 -22.89 25.76
N ILE A 198 -4.42 -24.11 25.53
CA ILE A 198 -4.62 -24.64 24.17
C ILE A 198 -5.55 -23.74 23.36
N SER A 199 -6.63 -23.27 23.97
CA SER A 199 -7.60 -22.38 23.32
C SER A 199 -6.95 -21.06 22.91
N VAL A 200 -6.14 -20.42 23.78
CA VAL A 200 -5.39 -19.20 23.40
C VAL A 200 -4.50 -19.46 22.23
N VAL A 201 -3.69 -20.54 22.26
CA VAL A 201 -2.78 -20.88 21.16
C VAL A 201 -3.53 -21.03 19.84
N ILE A 202 -4.68 -21.72 19.84
CA ILE A 202 -5.52 -21.89 18.64
C ILE A 202 -6.02 -20.52 18.17
N GLY A 203 -6.52 -19.66 19.06
CA GLY A 203 -6.99 -18.32 18.73
C GLY A 203 -5.89 -17.43 18.17
N GLU A 204 -4.69 -17.46 18.76
CA GLU A 204 -3.50 -16.73 18.26
C GLU A 204 -3.07 -17.23 16.88
N MET A 205 -3.02 -18.54 16.67
CA MET A 205 -2.65 -19.15 15.38
C MET A 205 -3.64 -18.77 14.28
N ILE A 206 -4.93 -18.80 14.55
CA ILE A 206 -5.95 -18.38 13.58
C ILE A 206 -5.79 -16.89 13.25
N THR A 207 -5.56 -16.05 14.26
CA THR A 207 -5.34 -14.60 14.07
C THR A 207 -4.07 -14.35 13.27
N LEU A 208 -2.99 -15.07 13.57
CA LEU A 208 -1.72 -14.97 12.86
C LEU A 208 -1.87 -15.36 11.38
N ILE A 209 -2.49 -16.52 11.11
CA ILE A 209 -2.73 -16.99 9.74
C ILE A 209 -3.56 -15.96 8.96
N GLY A 210 -4.63 -15.44 9.56
CA GLY A 210 -5.47 -14.40 8.95
C GLY A 210 -4.68 -13.11 8.64
N ALA A 211 -3.83 -12.67 9.56
CA ALA A 211 -3.03 -11.47 9.41
C ALA A 211 -1.90 -11.65 8.39
N VAL A 212 -1.18 -12.77 8.42
CA VAL A 212 -0.14 -13.08 7.42
C VAL A 212 -0.74 -13.14 6.02
N HIS A 213 -1.88 -13.82 5.87
CA HIS A 213 -2.55 -13.93 4.57
C HIS A 213 -3.02 -12.56 4.05
N TYR A 214 -3.53 -11.70 4.93
CA TYR A 214 -3.85 -10.31 4.61
C TYR A 214 -2.64 -9.54 4.09
N HIS A 215 -1.50 -9.58 4.78
CA HIS A 215 -0.29 -8.88 4.38
C HIS A 215 0.30 -9.41 3.06
N VAL A 216 0.28 -10.73 2.84
CA VAL A 216 0.72 -11.33 1.58
C VAL A 216 -0.14 -10.85 0.41
N LEU A 217 -1.46 -10.87 0.55
CA LEU A 217 -2.37 -10.39 -0.51
C LEU A 217 -2.24 -8.89 -0.76
N GLN A 218 -2.04 -8.08 0.27
CA GLN A 218 -1.78 -6.63 0.12
C GLN A 218 -0.44 -6.37 -0.57
N GLY A 219 0.61 -7.12 -0.22
CA GLY A 219 1.91 -7.04 -0.89
C GLY A 219 1.81 -7.38 -2.39
N GLN A 220 1.10 -8.45 -2.75
CA GLN A 220 0.87 -8.82 -4.15
C GLN A 220 0.10 -7.73 -4.92
N ARG A 221 -0.91 -7.12 -4.31
CA ARG A 221 -1.64 -5.99 -4.90
C ARG A 221 -0.73 -4.78 -5.11
N GLY A 222 0.09 -4.45 -4.10
CA GLY A 222 1.07 -3.36 -4.21
C GLY A 222 2.07 -3.59 -5.34
N GLN A 223 2.63 -4.80 -5.46
CA GLN A 223 3.52 -5.18 -6.56
C GLN A 223 2.84 -5.15 -7.94
N PHE A 224 1.57 -5.56 -8.01
CA PHE A 224 0.83 -5.47 -9.27
C PHE A 224 0.60 -4.01 -9.67
N LEU A 225 0.14 -3.17 -8.74
CA LEU A 225 -0.09 -1.75 -9.00
C LEU A 225 1.20 -0.99 -9.33
N SER A 226 2.35 -1.39 -8.76
CA SER A 226 3.63 -0.76 -9.09
C SER A 226 4.07 -0.95 -10.54
N ARG A 227 3.53 -1.97 -11.25
CA ARG A 227 3.79 -2.17 -12.69
C ARG A 227 3.11 -1.13 -13.59
N PHE A 228 2.12 -0.40 -13.07
CA PHE A 228 1.47 0.72 -13.76
C PHE A 228 2.14 2.08 -13.48
N LEU A 229 3.10 2.10 -12.56
CA LEU A 229 3.95 3.27 -12.31
C LEU A 229 5.26 3.13 -13.08
N SER A 230 5.80 4.24 -13.56
CA SER A 230 7.18 4.22 -14.07
C SER A 230 8.15 3.78 -12.95
N THR A 231 9.23 3.10 -13.31
CA THR A 231 10.24 2.61 -12.36
C THR A 231 10.76 3.72 -11.46
N GLN A 232 10.94 4.93 -11.99
CA GLN A 232 11.45 6.09 -11.28
C GLN A 232 10.43 6.64 -10.27
N VAL A 233 9.12 6.62 -10.61
CA VAL A 233 8.05 7.01 -9.67
C VAL A 233 7.93 5.98 -8.56
N ALA A 234 8.00 4.69 -8.87
CA ALA A 234 8.00 3.64 -7.86
C ALA A 234 9.20 3.78 -6.90
N GLU A 235 10.39 4.11 -7.43
CA GLU A 235 11.59 4.38 -6.64
C GLU A 235 11.45 5.63 -5.76
N LEU A 236 10.85 6.71 -6.28
CA LEU A 236 10.56 7.92 -5.49
C LEU A 236 9.64 7.58 -4.29
N VAL A 237 8.55 6.84 -4.54
CA VAL A 237 7.64 6.37 -3.48
C VAL A 237 8.37 5.51 -2.45
N ARG A 238 9.24 4.61 -2.90
CA ARG A 238 10.03 3.73 -2.01
C ARG A 238 11.01 4.51 -1.13
N ARG A 239 11.72 5.52 -1.71
CA ARG A 239 12.74 6.29 -0.98
C ARG A 239 12.17 7.36 -0.08
N ARG A 240 11.14 8.08 -0.51
CA ARG A 240 10.63 9.29 0.16
C ARG A 240 9.20 9.16 0.67
N GLY A 241 8.56 8.02 0.45
CA GLY A 241 7.17 7.78 0.84
C GLY A 241 6.15 8.39 -0.11
N LEU A 242 4.91 7.92 -0.03
CA LEU A 242 3.82 8.33 -0.91
C LEU A 242 3.51 9.83 -0.80
N LYS A 243 3.53 10.37 0.43
CA LYS A 243 3.22 11.80 0.67
C LYS A 243 4.14 12.73 -0.12
N HIS A 244 5.45 12.45 -0.11
CA HIS A 244 6.44 13.25 -0.83
C HIS A 244 6.35 13.07 -2.35
N ALA A 245 6.00 11.87 -2.81
CA ALA A 245 5.79 11.61 -4.24
C ALA A 245 4.56 12.36 -4.80
N MET A 246 3.61 12.74 -3.95
CA MET A 246 2.42 13.52 -4.33
C MET A 246 2.65 15.03 -4.35
N GLU A 247 3.78 15.53 -3.87
CA GLU A 247 4.11 16.96 -3.90
C GLU A 247 4.38 17.42 -5.33
N GLN A 248 3.92 18.64 -5.65
CA GLN A 248 4.19 19.28 -6.93
C GLN A 248 5.46 20.11 -6.82
N ASN A 249 6.34 19.97 -7.81
CA ASN A 249 7.61 20.67 -7.86
C ASN A 249 7.74 21.42 -9.18
N TYR A 250 8.24 22.66 -9.13
CA TYR A 250 8.55 23.47 -10.31
C TYR A 250 10.04 23.33 -10.63
N LEU A 251 10.36 22.63 -11.73
CA LEU A 251 11.72 22.21 -12.08
C LEU A 251 12.00 22.50 -13.54
N GLU A 252 13.26 22.80 -13.87
CA GLU A 252 13.74 22.79 -15.25
C GLU A 252 14.15 21.37 -15.63
N ILE A 253 13.53 20.83 -16.67
CA ILE A 253 13.77 19.47 -17.19
C ILE A 253 13.84 19.47 -18.71
N THR A 254 14.26 18.34 -19.28
CA THR A 254 14.16 18.09 -20.71
C THR A 254 13.06 17.08 -20.98
N VAL A 255 12.24 17.37 -21.96
CA VAL A 255 11.16 16.50 -22.44
C VAL A 255 11.56 15.97 -23.80
N VAL A 256 11.45 14.66 -23.98
CA VAL A 256 11.65 13.98 -25.26
C VAL A 256 10.34 13.30 -25.65
N VAL A 257 9.87 13.59 -26.84
CA VAL A 257 8.67 12.95 -27.43
C VAL A 257 9.10 12.23 -28.70
N SER A 258 8.70 10.98 -28.82
CA SER A 258 8.91 10.19 -30.04
C SER A 258 7.59 9.66 -30.56
N ASP A 259 7.45 9.53 -31.88
CA ASP A 259 6.22 9.09 -32.52
C ASP A 259 6.53 8.36 -33.84
N LEU A 260 5.80 7.27 -34.11
CA LEU A 260 6.01 6.47 -35.32
C LEU A 260 5.41 7.15 -36.55
N ARG A 261 6.16 7.25 -37.63
CA ARG A 261 5.69 7.74 -38.90
C ARG A 261 5.05 6.61 -39.71
N GLY A 262 3.91 6.92 -40.32
CA GLY A 262 3.16 5.92 -41.15
C GLY A 262 2.37 4.88 -40.32
N PHE A 263 2.35 4.98 -38.98
CA PHE A 263 1.71 3.99 -38.12
C PHE A 263 0.20 3.86 -38.35
N THR A 264 -0.52 4.96 -38.55
CA THR A 264 -1.98 4.92 -38.82
C THR A 264 -2.30 4.13 -40.03
N ALA A 265 -1.57 4.31 -41.15
CA ALA A 265 -1.78 3.54 -42.39
C ALA A 265 -1.39 2.07 -42.15
N TYR A 266 -0.32 1.80 -41.45
CA TYR A 266 0.10 0.46 -41.06
C TYR A 266 -1.00 -0.26 -40.25
N ALA A 267 -1.55 0.44 -39.23
CA ALA A 267 -2.60 -0.13 -38.37
C ALA A 267 -3.91 -0.41 -39.09
N GLN A 268 -4.24 0.38 -40.16
CA GLN A 268 -5.40 0.11 -41.01
C GLN A 268 -5.21 -1.09 -41.92
N ALA A 269 -3.98 -1.37 -42.32
CA ALA A 269 -3.66 -2.42 -43.28
C ALA A 269 -3.40 -3.82 -42.68
N HIS A 270 -3.20 -3.87 -41.35
CA HIS A 270 -2.81 -5.11 -40.67
C HIS A 270 -3.77 -5.52 -39.54
N PRO A 271 -3.85 -6.81 -39.19
CA PRO A 271 -4.63 -7.28 -38.05
C PRO A 271 -4.15 -6.65 -36.73
N SER A 272 -5.07 -6.38 -35.81
CA SER A 272 -4.76 -5.76 -34.51
C SER A 272 -3.71 -6.52 -33.70
N SER A 273 -3.65 -7.85 -33.81
CA SER A 273 -2.60 -8.65 -33.13
C SER A 273 -1.21 -8.26 -33.58
N ARG A 274 -1.00 -8.05 -34.88
CA ARG A 274 0.28 -7.64 -35.47
C ARG A 274 0.63 -6.21 -35.07
N VAL A 275 -0.36 -5.32 -35.04
CA VAL A 275 -0.16 -3.91 -34.54
C VAL A 275 0.28 -3.90 -33.11
N ILE A 276 -0.32 -4.72 -32.25
CA ILE A 276 0.06 -4.85 -30.83
C ILE A 276 1.49 -5.40 -30.68
N GLU A 277 1.92 -6.35 -31.52
CA GLU A 277 3.28 -6.89 -31.49
C GLU A 277 4.31 -5.83 -31.84
N VAL A 278 4.06 -5.03 -32.89
CA VAL A 278 4.91 -3.88 -33.26
C VAL A 278 5.04 -2.90 -32.10
N LEU A 279 3.91 -2.47 -31.52
CA LEU A 279 3.93 -1.54 -30.38
C LEU A 279 4.69 -2.09 -29.18
N ARG A 280 4.50 -3.37 -28.86
CA ARG A 280 5.21 -4.01 -27.76
C ARG A 280 6.72 -3.98 -27.98
N GLU A 281 7.17 -4.38 -29.17
CA GLU A 281 8.60 -4.39 -29.48
C GLU A 281 9.20 -2.97 -29.51
N TYR A 282 8.46 -2.00 -30.01
CA TYR A 282 8.83 -0.59 -29.99
C TYR A 282 8.94 -0.06 -28.55
N TYR A 283 7.94 -0.32 -27.70
CA TYR A 283 7.95 0.10 -26.31
C TYR A 283 9.08 -0.54 -25.50
N ASP A 284 9.36 -1.83 -25.72
CA ASP A 284 10.45 -2.54 -25.06
C ASP A 284 11.81 -1.96 -25.47
N ALA A 285 12.01 -1.68 -26.77
CA ALA A 285 13.23 -1.08 -27.28
C ALA A 285 13.48 0.31 -26.72
N VAL A 286 12.45 1.18 -26.74
CA VAL A 286 12.54 2.55 -26.16
C VAL A 286 12.67 2.51 -24.64
N GLY A 287 11.89 1.65 -23.97
CA GLY A 287 11.94 1.48 -22.53
C GLY A 287 13.32 1.10 -22.02
N THR A 288 14.01 0.22 -22.72
CA THR A 288 15.39 -0.19 -22.41
C THR A 288 16.35 0.99 -22.48
N VAL A 289 16.27 1.78 -23.54
CA VAL A 289 17.11 3.00 -23.71
C VAL A 289 16.84 4.00 -22.61
N VAL A 290 15.56 4.31 -22.34
CA VAL A 290 15.18 5.31 -21.34
C VAL A 290 15.65 4.91 -19.94
N ALA A 291 15.53 3.62 -19.59
CA ALA A 291 15.99 3.09 -18.31
C ALA A 291 17.51 3.16 -18.15
N GLU A 292 18.29 2.89 -19.22
CA GLU A 292 19.76 2.95 -19.22
C GLU A 292 20.27 4.35 -18.86
N TYR A 293 19.59 5.41 -19.33
CA TYR A 293 19.99 6.81 -19.09
C TYR A 293 19.23 7.48 -17.93
N GLY A 294 18.43 6.73 -17.17
CA GLY A 294 17.69 7.25 -16.01
C GLY A 294 16.53 8.19 -16.35
N GLY A 295 16.08 8.20 -17.59
CA GLY A 295 14.86 8.91 -18.00
C GLY A 295 13.60 8.24 -17.46
N THR A 296 12.49 8.95 -17.49
CA THR A 296 11.19 8.47 -17.03
C THR A 296 10.18 8.46 -18.17
N ILE A 297 9.68 7.30 -18.55
CA ILE A 297 8.54 7.25 -19.45
C ILE A 297 7.31 7.68 -18.67
N LYS A 298 6.68 8.77 -19.11
CA LYS A 298 5.45 9.29 -18.52
C LYS A 298 4.24 8.57 -19.09
N ASP A 299 4.19 8.43 -20.40
CA ASP A 299 3.02 7.90 -21.09
C ASP A 299 3.38 7.18 -22.39
N TYR A 300 2.56 6.19 -22.73
CA TYR A 300 2.49 5.53 -24.03
C TYR A 300 1.15 5.92 -24.67
N ALA A 301 1.16 6.90 -25.56
CA ALA A 301 -0.03 7.43 -26.20
C ALA A 301 -0.16 6.89 -27.63
N GLY A 302 -0.70 5.67 -27.77
CA GLY A 302 -0.72 4.99 -29.06
C GLY A 302 0.69 4.67 -29.54
N ASP A 303 1.13 5.25 -30.66
CA ASP A 303 2.49 5.14 -31.19
C ASP A 303 3.45 6.23 -30.66
N GLY A 304 2.94 7.15 -29.86
CA GLY A 304 3.73 8.21 -29.22
C GLY A 304 4.24 7.80 -27.82
N ILE A 305 5.45 8.23 -27.49
CA ILE A 305 6.06 8.05 -26.16
C ILE A 305 6.53 9.41 -25.63
N LEU A 306 6.08 9.77 -24.41
CA LEU A 306 6.52 10.95 -23.70
C LEU A 306 7.52 10.56 -22.60
N ILE A 307 8.72 11.18 -22.65
CA ILE A 307 9.83 10.88 -21.75
C ILE A 307 10.22 12.17 -21.01
N LEU A 308 10.37 12.09 -19.70
CA LEU A 308 10.86 13.15 -18.83
C LEU A 308 12.31 12.86 -18.44
N VAL A 309 13.19 13.84 -18.53
CA VAL A 309 14.60 13.72 -18.16
C VAL A 309 14.92 14.80 -17.12
N GLY A 310 15.22 14.37 -15.89
CA GLY A 310 15.39 15.27 -14.73
C GLY A 310 14.21 15.25 -13.75
N ALA A 311 13.19 14.41 -14.00
CA ALA A 311 12.07 14.18 -13.09
C ALA A 311 11.57 12.72 -13.20
N PRO A 312 11.09 12.10 -12.10
CA PRO A 312 11.04 12.59 -10.71
C PRO A 312 12.39 12.61 -10.01
N LEU A 313 13.39 11.96 -10.58
CA LEU A 313 14.78 11.96 -10.09
C LEU A 313 15.56 13.03 -10.82
N SER A 314 16.24 13.90 -10.08
CA SER A 314 17.04 14.98 -10.65
C SER A 314 18.24 14.43 -11.42
N ILE A 315 18.47 14.97 -12.61
CA ILE A 315 19.64 14.73 -13.46
C ILE A 315 20.27 16.11 -13.76
N ALA A 316 21.51 16.33 -13.35
CA ALA A 316 22.15 17.64 -13.45
C ALA A 316 22.30 18.13 -14.90
N ASP A 317 22.67 17.24 -15.79
CA ASP A 317 22.87 17.47 -17.23
C ASP A 317 21.71 16.92 -18.06
N HIS A 318 20.46 17.24 -17.62
CA HIS A 318 19.25 16.69 -18.23
C HIS A 318 19.13 16.98 -19.73
N ALA A 319 19.64 18.11 -20.24
CA ALA A 319 19.58 18.44 -21.65
C ALA A 319 20.50 17.52 -22.48
N VAL A 320 21.76 17.34 -22.07
CA VAL A 320 22.69 16.43 -22.73
C VAL A 320 22.18 14.99 -22.67
N THR A 321 21.68 14.58 -21.51
CA THR A 321 21.08 13.25 -21.32
C THR A 321 19.83 13.06 -22.18
N GLY A 322 18.99 14.10 -22.31
CA GLY A 322 17.82 14.10 -23.18
C GLY A 322 18.19 13.90 -24.66
N LEU A 323 19.23 14.59 -25.13
CA LEU A 323 19.74 14.40 -26.49
C LEU A 323 20.30 12.99 -26.74
N ARG A 324 21.02 12.43 -25.75
CA ARG A 324 21.50 11.04 -25.84
C ARG A 324 20.33 10.05 -25.90
N ILE A 325 19.32 10.24 -25.06
CA ILE A 325 18.09 9.42 -25.09
C ILE A 325 17.43 9.55 -26.46
N ALA A 326 17.22 10.76 -26.97
CA ALA A 326 16.59 10.99 -28.28
C ALA A 326 17.33 10.27 -29.41
N HIS A 327 18.66 10.38 -29.43
CA HIS A 327 19.50 9.71 -30.42
C HIS A 327 19.34 8.18 -30.34
N ARG A 328 19.49 7.60 -29.15
CA ARG A 328 19.41 6.16 -28.94
C ARG A 328 17.99 5.60 -29.18
N VAL A 329 16.95 6.37 -28.82
CA VAL A 329 15.55 6.06 -29.10
C VAL A 329 15.30 5.99 -30.61
N ARG A 330 15.77 7.00 -31.36
CA ARG A 330 15.68 6.99 -32.83
C ARG A 330 16.32 5.72 -33.41
N ASP A 331 17.55 5.39 -32.99
CA ASP A 331 18.29 4.27 -33.53
C ASP A 331 17.65 2.92 -33.16
N ALA A 332 17.13 2.79 -31.94
CA ALA A 332 16.43 1.59 -31.47
C ALA A 332 15.11 1.40 -32.23
N ALA A 333 14.33 2.46 -32.36
CA ALA A 333 13.08 2.43 -33.10
C ALA A 333 13.29 2.15 -34.60
N ALA A 334 14.33 2.73 -35.23
CA ALA A 334 14.66 2.45 -36.63
C ALA A 334 14.92 0.96 -36.88
N LYS A 335 15.58 0.25 -35.95
CA LYS A 335 15.80 -1.20 -36.03
C LYS A 335 14.50 -2.00 -35.95
N VAL A 336 13.57 -1.60 -35.07
CA VAL A 336 12.24 -2.21 -34.97
C VAL A 336 11.47 -1.94 -36.23
N ASN A 337 11.41 -0.69 -36.68
CA ASN A 337 10.66 -0.28 -37.87
C ASN A 337 11.14 -1.00 -39.15
N ALA A 338 12.45 -1.20 -39.30
CA ALA A 338 13.01 -1.94 -40.44
C ALA A 338 12.53 -3.40 -40.49
N ARG A 339 12.30 -4.04 -39.36
CA ARG A 339 11.78 -5.42 -39.31
C ARG A 339 10.29 -5.52 -39.62
N TRP A 340 9.52 -4.51 -39.21
CA TRP A 340 8.06 -4.53 -39.35
C TRP A 340 7.52 -3.82 -40.57
N SER A 341 8.33 -2.99 -41.23
CA SER A 341 7.94 -2.40 -42.50
C SER A 341 7.70 -3.47 -43.57
N SER A 342 6.65 -3.31 -44.33
CA SER A 342 6.27 -4.21 -45.43
C SER A 342 6.04 -3.39 -46.69
N ASP A 343 5.94 -4.07 -47.85
CA ASP A 343 5.70 -3.41 -49.11
C ASP A 343 4.43 -2.54 -49.06
N GLY A 344 4.61 -1.24 -49.29
CA GLY A 344 3.55 -0.24 -49.23
C GLY A 344 3.27 0.38 -47.86
N HIS A 345 3.82 -0.16 -46.75
CA HIS A 345 3.55 0.32 -45.39
C HIS A 345 4.85 0.48 -44.60
N ARG A 346 5.58 1.54 -44.88
CA ARG A 346 6.83 1.84 -44.22
C ARG A 346 6.57 2.53 -42.88
N LEU A 347 7.23 2.05 -41.83
CA LEU A 347 7.27 2.70 -40.51
C LEU A 347 8.55 3.53 -40.38
N GLY A 348 8.43 4.75 -39.91
CA GLY A 348 9.52 5.66 -39.58
C GLY A 348 9.42 6.15 -38.14
N ILE A 349 10.27 7.08 -37.72
CA ILE A 349 10.25 7.70 -36.42
C ILE A 349 10.64 9.18 -36.49
N GLY A 350 9.90 10.04 -35.82
CA GLY A 350 10.26 11.44 -35.54
C GLY A 350 10.42 11.67 -34.06
N VAL A 351 11.35 12.56 -33.68
CA VAL A 351 11.62 12.88 -32.27
C VAL A 351 11.67 14.39 -32.06
N GLY A 352 11.00 14.87 -31.01
CA GLY A 352 11.07 16.27 -30.56
C GLY A 352 11.67 16.37 -29.17
N VAL A 353 12.57 17.32 -28.97
CA VAL A 353 13.24 17.57 -27.68
C VAL A 353 13.10 19.03 -27.32
N ALA A 354 12.59 19.30 -26.11
CA ALA A 354 12.49 20.65 -25.57
C ALA A 354 12.82 20.69 -24.08
N SER A 355 13.52 21.74 -23.67
CA SER A 355 13.87 21.99 -22.27
C SER A 355 13.15 23.21 -21.72
N GLY A 356 12.83 23.20 -20.43
CA GLY A 356 12.26 24.36 -19.76
C GLY A 356 11.63 24.01 -18.41
N PHE A 357 11.13 25.05 -17.77
CA PHE A 357 10.46 24.90 -16.48
C PHE A 357 9.06 24.31 -16.65
N VAL A 358 8.78 23.30 -15.85
CA VAL A 358 7.50 22.61 -15.79
C VAL A 358 7.12 22.31 -14.35
N THR A 359 5.83 22.19 -14.07
CA THR A 359 5.35 21.63 -12.82
C THR A 359 5.27 20.12 -12.96
N VAL A 360 6.03 19.38 -12.15
CA VAL A 360 6.00 17.91 -12.08
C VAL A 360 5.41 17.45 -10.78
N GLY A 361 4.69 16.34 -10.81
CA GLY A 361 4.09 15.74 -9.62
C GLY A 361 2.87 14.90 -9.95
N VAL A 362 2.19 14.44 -8.90
CA VAL A 362 0.94 13.71 -9.06
C VAL A 362 -0.20 14.70 -9.30
N ILE A 363 -0.84 14.60 -10.45
CA ILE A 363 -1.96 15.44 -10.88
C ILE A 363 -3.13 14.53 -11.24
N GLY A 364 -4.36 14.95 -10.90
CA GLY A 364 -5.56 14.21 -11.26
C GLY A 364 -6.74 14.52 -10.36
N GLY A 365 -7.82 13.79 -10.57
CA GLY A 365 -9.06 13.89 -9.79
C GLY A 365 -9.25 12.70 -8.85
N ALA A 366 -10.43 12.63 -8.23
CA ALA A 366 -10.76 11.57 -7.25
C ALA A 366 -10.70 10.14 -7.83
N SER A 367 -10.87 9.99 -9.16
CA SER A 367 -10.92 8.67 -9.81
C SER A 367 -9.60 8.20 -10.39
N ARG A 368 -8.68 9.11 -10.74
CA ARG A 368 -7.39 8.78 -11.36
C ARG A 368 -6.33 9.81 -11.01
N LEU A 369 -5.18 9.33 -10.57
CA LEU A 369 -3.98 10.11 -10.29
C LEU A 369 -2.87 9.67 -11.23
N GLU A 370 -2.15 10.63 -11.81
CA GLU A 370 -1.00 10.37 -12.68
C GLU A 370 0.18 11.23 -12.26
N TYR A 371 1.38 10.65 -12.25
CA TYR A 371 2.60 11.44 -12.20
C TYR A 371 2.85 12.04 -13.59
N THR A 372 2.88 13.35 -13.68
CA THR A 372 2.99 14.04 -14.96
C THR A 372 3.77 15.34 -14.86
N ALA A 373 4.10 15.91 -16.01
CA ALA A 373 4.68 17.24 -16.15
C ALA A 373 3.72 18.14 -16.93
N VAL A 374 3.54 19.37 -16.45
CA VAL A 374 2.71 20.38 -17.11
C VAL A 374 3.53 21.65 -17.30
N GLY A 375 3.65 22.09 -18.54
CA GLY A 375 4.37 23.31 -18.86
C GLY A 375 4.67 23.46 -20.37
N PRO A 376 5.16 24.64 -20.80
CA PRO A 376 5.42 24.93 -22.21
C PRO A 376 6.36 23.92 -22.88
N ALA A 377 7.40 23.45 -22.17
CA ALA A 377 8.37 22.50 -22.74
C ALA A 377 7.74 21.17 -23.15
N VAL A 378 6.70 20.68 -22.43
CA VAL A 378 5.97 19.45 -22.80
C VAL A 378 5.26 19.64 -24.13
N ASN A 379 4.52 20.74 -24.27
CA ASN A 379 3.79 21.06 -25.50
C ASN A 379 4.74 21.29 -26.67
N LEU A 380 5.86 21.98 -26.41
CA LEU A 380 6.86 22.27 -27.45
C LEU A 380 7.51 20.98 -27.96
N ALA A 381 7.93 20.07 -27.06
CA ALA A 381 8.51 18.78 -27.46
C ALA A 381 7.53 17.97 -28.33
N SER A 382 6.24 17.96 -28.01
CA SER A 382 5.22 17.29 -28.81
C SER A 382 5.06 17.91 -30.17
N ARG A 383 5.04 19.24 -30.27
CA ARG A 383 4.96 19.94 -31.56
C ARG A 383 6.20 19.76 -32.43
N LEU A 384 7.38 19.79 -31.83
CA LEU A 384 8.62 19.46 -32.55
C LEU A 384 8.62 18.03 -33.05
N CYS A 385 8.13 17.08 -32.25
CA CYS A 385 7.95 15.71 -32.69
C CYS A 385 7.00 15.63 -33.89
N GLU A 386 5.86 16.29 -33.88
CA GLU A 386 4.91 16.32 -35.00
C GLU A 386 5.57 16.84 -36.31
N GLN A 387 6.47 17.80 -36.25
CA GLN A 387 7.16 18.42 -37.38
C GLN A 387 8.36 17.62 -37.86
N ALA A 388 8.94 16.77 -37.02
CA ALA A 388 10.12 15.99 -37.35
C ALA A 388 9.84 15.00 -38.51
N ALA A 389 10.70 15.00 -39.51
CA ALA A 389 10.68 14.01 -40.58
C ALA A 389 11.09 12.62 -40.08
N ASP A 390 11.04 11.60 -40.96
CA ASP A 390 11.55 10.28 -40.64
C ASP A 390 13.04 10.35 -40.26
N LEU A 391 13.40 9.74 -39.14
CA LEU A 391 14.75 9.73 -38.53
C LEU A 391 15.26 11.09 -38.05
N GLU A 392 14.44 12.15 -38.08
CA GLU A 392 14.82 13.46 -37.63
C GLU A 392 14.56 13.67 -36.13
N ILE A 393 15.51 14.38 -35.48
CA ILE A 393 15.39 14.82 -34.08
C ILE A 393 15.42 16.34 -34.09
N LEU A 394 14.27 16.97 -33.79
CA LEU A 394 14.14 18.43 -33.70
C LEU A 394 14.28 18.89 -32.26
N ILE A 395 15.00 20.00 -32.07
CA ILE A 395 15.47 20.49 -30.78
C ILE A 395 15.19 21.97 -30.67
N ASP A 396 14.68 22.43 -29.53
CA ASP A 396 14.45 23.86 -29.25
C ASP A 396 15.70 24.60 -28.84
N GLY A 397 15.60 25.95 -28.85
CA GLY A 397 16.72 26.86 -28.52
C GLY A 397 17.19 26.67 -27.05
N ARG A 398 16.31 26.44 -26.11
CA ARG A 398 16.67 26.25 -24.69
C ARG A 398 17.49 25.00 -24.47
N THR A 399 17.07 23.89 -25.09
CA THR A 399 17.86 22.63 -25.05
C THR A 399 19.26 22.85 -25.64
N ARG A 400 19.36 23.57 -26.74
CA ARG A 400 20.67 23.93 -27.36
C ARG A 400 21.57 24.72 -26.38
N GLU A 401 21.00 25.68 -25.68
CA GLU A 401 21.76 26.49 -24.70
C GLU A 401 22.27 25.60 -23.52
N LEU A 402 21.43 24.74 -23.00
CA LEU A 402 21.77 23.85 -21.89
C LEU A 402 22.70 22.69 -22.29
N ALA A 403 22.66 22.26 -23.55
CA ALA A 403 23.49 21.16 -24.04
C ALA A 403 24.95 21.56 -24.34
N GLY A 404 25.27 22.86 -24.36
CA GLY A 404 26.64 23.36 -24.54
C GLY A 404 27.24 22.98 -25.91
N ASP A 405 28.37 22.28 -25.90
CA ASP A 405 29.16 21.99 -27.11
C ASP A 405 28.68 20.79 -27.95
N VAL A 406 27.46 20.29 -27.69
CA VAL A 406 26.90 19.22 -28.52
C VAL A 406 26.73 19.76 -29.96
N PRO A 407 27.27 19.07 -31.00
CA PRO A 407 27.13 19.49 -32.36
C PRO A 407 25.68 19.37 -32.84
N LEU A 408 25.06 20.48 -33.21
CA LEU A 408 23.69 20.56 -33.71
C LEU A 408 23.67 21.42 -34.99
N GLU A 409 22.85 20.99 -35.95
CA GLU A 409 22.59 21.72 -37.19
C GLU A 409 21.50 22.76 -36.96
N VAL A 410 21.71 23.99 -37.44
CA VAL A 410 20.70 25.05 -37.39
C VAL A 410 19.62 24.74 -38.43
N ARG A 411 18.36 24.85 -38.03
CA ARG A 411 17.17 24.73 -38.89
C ARG A 411 16.46 26.09 -38.99
N PRO A 412 15.69 26.37 -40.02
CA PRO A 412 14.83 27.56 -40.08
C PRO A 412 13.89 27.58 -38.87
N PRO A 413 13.68 28.74 -38.24
CA PRO A 413 12.73 28.87 -37.16
C PRO A 413 11.31 28.54 -37.66
N ILE A 414 10.47 28.03 -36.77
CA ILE A 414 9.09 27.63 -37.07
C ILE A 414 8.10 28.31 -36.14
N ASP A 415 6.92 28.65 -36.68
CA ASP A 415 5.81 29.12 -35.89
C ASP A 415 5.13 27.90 -35.26
N VAL A 416 5.00 27.93 -33.94
CA VAL A 416 4.37 26.84 -33.16
C VAL A 416 3.11 27.38 -32.48
N LYS A 417 1.99 26.74 -32.69
CA LYS A 417 0.71 27.13 -32.08
C LYS A 417 0.82 27.21 -30.55
N GLY A 418 0.52 28.38 -30.00
CA GLY A 418 0.58 28.65 -28.55
C GLY A 418 1.90 29.26 -28.08
N PHE A 419 2.79 29.67 -29.01
CA PHE A 419 3.97 30.45 -28.76
C PHE A 419 3.89 31.73 -29.61
N ASP A 420 4.20 32.89 -28.99
CA ASP A 420 4.05 34.21 -29.63
C ASP A 420 5.20 34.52 -30.59
N GLU A 421 6.36 33.90 -30.41
CA GLU A 421 7.53 34.11 -31.24
C GLU A 421 7.93 32.79 -31.94
N PRO A 422 8.51 32.91 -33.17
CA PRO A 422 9.05 31.74 -33.87
C PRO A 422 10.11 31.01 -33.03
N ILE A 423 10.01 29.71 -32.94
CA ILE A 423 10.93 28.88 -32.17
C ILE A 423 12.23 28.67 -32.94
N ARG A 424 13.37 29.02 -32.33
CA ARG A 424 14.70 28.69 -32.86
C ARG A 424 14.86 27.18 -32.86
N LEU A 425 15.15 26.61 -34.02
CA LEU A 425 15.14 25.19 -34.26
C LEU A 425 16.52 24.65 -34.60
N PHE A 426 16.83 23.50 -34.05
CA PHE A 426 18.04 22.74 -34.30
C PHE A 426 17.72 21.29 -34.59
N ALA A 427 18.62 20.60 -35.27
CA ALA A 427 18.51 19.15 -35.47
C ALA A 427 19.79 18.43 -35.04
N LEU A 428 19.64 17.23 -34.52
CA LEU A 428 20.78 16.35 -34.26
C LEU A 428 21.19 15.66 -35.56
N PRO A 429 22.48 15.74 -35.99
CA PRO A 429 22.93 15.09 -37.21
C PRO A 429 22.54 13.60 -37.24
N VAL A 430 22.16 13.11 -38.42
CA VAL A 430 22.03 11.68 -38.68
C VAL A 430 23.44 11.16 -38.93
N ALA A 431 23.95 10.30 -38.00
CA ALA A 431 25.29 9.73 -38.13
C ALA A 431 25.37 8.71 -39.25
#